data_05b8706ebfb8d976f7fff50f0778fe8b
#
_entry.id   05b8706ebfb8d976f7fff50f0778fe8b
#
_cell.length_a   1.000
_cell.length_b   1.000
_cell.length_c   1.000
_cell.angle_alpha   90.00
_cell.angle_beta   90.00
_cell.angle_gamma   90.00
#
_symmetry.space_group_name_H-M   'P 1'
#
loop_
_entity.id
_entity.type
_entity.pdbx_description
1 polymer ?
#
loop_
_entity_poly.entity_id
_entity_poly.type
_entity_poly.pdbx_seq_one_letter_code
_entity_poly.pdbx_strand_id
1 'polypeptide(L)'
;MVSYQVKNDQGANMKQFDLAVAGVKLILKENVLAVLSDAPLNTVSSAFHNGGGLKKTNAILNVEVLKSCSDRLLHGNPELYIMDSAKKFGLNESFIGMVTAASVGNFALVSKKEGELAVSAIATASDNEGNTCNYSESAGEPIVTEKIEGTINIIVVIDGNPTESCLVGSLITITEAKAAALSELDIRSRYSGHEATGTITDAVVVGETNRGPQLVYSGPASKLGQLVGYCTKKAVKEAVMRAAECMSCRSIIARLKERHFPIEKMASELSKNGDLNIDKETLESYLDKTLRNDPVAASAVMAALKMDEDVEKGLIPPELGNIKETSKKFGEIFRPYQTSSAALTDSTSLDTVNLPPFLKQVLTTLVKNAFSAGKTENLK
;
A
#
# COMPACT_ATOMS: atom_id res chain seq x y z
N MET A 1 5.29 -9.01 19.48
CA MET A 1 5.65 -10.08 18.53
C MET A 1 4.93 -11.35 18.98
N VAL A 2 3.96 -11.82 18.23
CA VAL A 2 3.32 -13.12 18.49
C VAL A 2 4.24 -14.15 17.84
N SER A 3 4.90 -14.98 18.66
CA SER A 3 5.72 -16.09 18.17
C SER A 3 4.81 -17.20 17.67
N TYR A 4 4.78 -17.41 16.37
CA TYR A 4 4.08 -18.54 15.76
C TYR A 4 4.87 -19.82 16.01
N GLN A 5 4.20 -20.88 16.50
CA GLN A 5 4.84 -22.21 16.53
C GLN A 5 4.83 -22.77 15.11
N VAL A 6 6.01 -22.91 14.51
CA VAL A 6 6.19 -23.57 13.22
C VAL A 6 6.40 -25.05 13.49
N LYS A 7 5.47 -25.91 13.07
CA LYS A 7 5.67 -27.36 13.05
C LYS A 7 6.24 -27.76 11.68
N ASN A 8 7.50 -28.19 11.65
CA ASN A 8 8.11 -28.76 10.45
C ASN A 8 7.82 -30.26 10.42
N ASP A 9 7.14 -30.72 9.38
CA ASP A 9 6.99 -32.15 9.10
C ASP A 9 8.11 -32.59 8.16
N GLN A 10 8.83 -33.67 8.53
CA GLN A 10 9.98 -34.17 7.78
C GLN A 10 9.48 -34.91 6.52
N GLY A 11 9.56 -34.27 5.36
CA GLY A 11 9.29 -34.96 4.09
C GLY A 11 8.77 -34.13 2.92
N ALA A 12 8.16 -32.99 3.17
CA ALA A 12 7.80 -32.01 2.16
C ALA A 12 8.08 -30.62 2.74
N ASN A 13 8.42 -29.66 1.90
CA ASN A 13 8.66 -28.26 2.28
C ASN A 13 7.35 -27.60 2.73
N MET A 14 6.72 -28.14 3.80
CA MET A 14 5.41 -27.77 4.32
C MET A 14 5.55 -27.14 5.71
N LYS A 15 5.02 -25.93 5.86
CA LYS A 15 4.98 -25.22 7.14
C LYS A 15 3.54 -25.02 7.57
N GLN A 16 3.23 -25.34 8.82
CA GLN A 16 1.91 -25.11 9.42
C GLN A 16 1.97 -23.99 10.45
N PHE A 17 0.92 -23.18 10.46
CA PHE A 17 0.75 -22.06 11.38
C PHE A 17 -0.63 -22.16 12.04
N ASP A 18 -0.68 -21.89 13.33
CA ASP A 18 -1.94 -21.94 14.09
C ASP A 18 -2.66 -20.59 14.01
N LEU A 19 -3.98 -20.64 13.80
CA LEU A 19 -4.87 -19.48 13.87
C LEU A 19 -5.49 -19.40 15.28
N ALA A 20 -6.05 -18.24 15.64
CA ALA A 20 -6.87 -18.13 16.86
C ALA A 20 -8.24 -18.82 16.73
N VAL A 21 -8.53 -19.43 15.60
CA VAL A 21 -9.78 -20.12 15.26
C VAL A 21 -9.58 -21.62 15.40
N ALA A 22 -10.23 -22.24 16.37
CA ALA A 22 -10.06 -23.66 16.64
C ALA A 22 -10.53 -24.53 15.47
N GLY A 23 -9.75 -25.59 15.14
CA GLY A 23 -10.03 -26.48 14.01
C GLY A 23 -9.72 -25.89 12.63
N VAL A 24 -9.05 -24.72 12.59
CA VAL A 24 -8.60 -24.11 11.33
C VAL A 24 -7.09 -23.94 11.36
N LYS A 25 -6.43 -24.29 10.28
CA LYS A 25 -4.97 -24.27 10.12
C LYS A 25 -4.58 -23.50 8.87
N LEU A 26 -3.45 -22.81 8.94
CA LEU A 26 -2.81 -22.22 7.77
C LEU A 26 -1.61 -23.07 7.39
N ILE A 27 -1.53 -23.46 6.13
CA ILE A 27 -0.45 -24.28 5.59
C ILE A 27 0.20 -23.55 4.42
N LEU A 28 1.52 -23.41 4.49
CA LEU A 28 2.34 -22.99 3.35
C LEU A 28 3.05 -24.21 2.79
N LYS A 29 2.77 -24.53 1.52
CA LYS A 29 3.43 -25.61 0.77
C LYS A 29 3.77 -25.13 -0.62
N GLU A 30 5.05 -25.12 -0.96
CA GLU A 30 5.54 -24.59 -2.23
C GLU A 30 5.01 -23.16 -2.50
N ASN A 31 4.29 -22.96 -3.59
CA ASN A 31 3.67 -21.72 -4.03
C ASN A 31 2.19 -21.57 -3.61
N VAL A 32 1.74 -22.32 -2.61
CA VAL A 32 0.33 -22.30 -2.16
C VAL A 32 0.24 -22.04 -0.66
N LEU A 33 -0.56 -21.04 -0.33
CA LEU A 33 -0.98 -20.74 1.03
C LEU A 33 -2.43 -21.22 1.18
N ALA A 34 -2.65 -22.23 2.05
CA ALA A 34 -3.94 -22.89 2.22
C ALA A 34 -4.47 -22.70 3.64
N VAL A 35 -5.70 -22.24 3.76
CA VAL A 35 -6.49 -22.32 5.01
C VAL A 35 -7.35 -23.56 4.93
N LEU A 36 -7.12 -24.51 5.85
CA LEU A 36 -7.86 -25.76 5.94
C LEU A 36 -8.65 -25.81 7.24
N SER A 37 -9.89 -26.23 7.16
CA SER A 37 -10.81 -26.33 8.31
C SER A 37 -11.32 -27.75 8.48
N ASP A 38 -11.34 -28.23 9.73
CA ASP A 38 -11.87 -29.53 10.10
C ASP A 38 -13.40 -29.63 9.86
N ALA A 39 -14.10 -28.50 9.98
CA ALA A 39 -15.54 -28.37 9.69
C ALA A 39 -15.76 -27.32 8.58
N PRO A 40 -16.83 -27.44 7.78
CA PRO A 40 -17.14 -26.45 6.75
C PRO A 40 -17.29 -25.03 7.31
N LEU A 41 -16.63 -24.08 6.72
CA LEU A 41 -16.83 -22.65 6.94
C LEU A 41 -17.92 -22.13 6.01
N ASN A 42 -18.81 -21.29 6.52
CA ASN A 42 -19.66 -20.47 5.65
C ASN A 42 -18.84 -19.29 5.16
N THR A 43 -18.83 -19.05 3.86
CA THR A 43 -17.92 -18.07 3.24
C THR A 43 -18.63 -17.18 2.24
N VAL A 44 -18.16 -15.92 2.16
CA VAL A 44 -18.43 -15.01 1.05
C VAL A 44 -17.10 -14.49 0.52
N SER A 45 -16.98 -14.31 -0.80
CA SER A 45 -15.70 -13.90 -1.35
C SER A 45 -15.79 -13.24 -2.74
N SER A 46 -14.77 -12.46 -3.07
CA SER A 46 -14.48 -12.01 -4.44
C SER A 46 -13.44 -12.88 -5.15
N ALA A 47 -13.17 -14.09 -4.64
CA ALA A 47 -12.18 -15.01 -5.20
C ALA A 47 -12.57 -15.45 -6.62
N PHE A 48 -11.55 -15.72 -7.44
CA PHE A 48 -11.73 -16.12 -8.83
C PHE A 48 -12.41 -17.49 -8.97
N HIS A 49 -11.90 -18.50 -8.25
CA HIS A 49 -12.47 -19.85 -8.26
C HIS A 49 -13.47 -20.02 -7.11
N ASN A 50 -14.69 -20.39 -7.44
CA ASN A 50 -15.79 -20.60 -6.48
C ASN A 50 -16.09 -19.40 -5.58
N GLY A 51 -15.76 -18.18 -5.97
CA GLY A 51 -16.14 -16.96 -5.27
C GLY A 51 -17.64 -16.64 -5.39
N GLY A 52 -18.04 -15.50 -4.86
CA GLY A 52 -19.40 -14.96 -4.91
C GLY A 52 -20.13 -15.09 -3.57
N GLY A 53 -21.45 -15.34 -3.65
CA GLY A 53 -22.36 -15.40 -2.49
C GLY A 53 -22.01 -16.51 -1.50
N LEU A 54 -22.92 -16.71 -0.53
CA LEU A 54 -22.69 -17.65 0.56
C LEU A 54 -22.41 -19.07 0.05
N LYS A 55 -21.29 -19.63 0.46
CA LYS A 55 -20.85 -21.00 0.15
C LYS A 55 -20.27 -21.68 1.36
N LYS A 56 -20.28 -23.02 1.36
CA LYS A 56 -19.61 -23.84 2.38
C LYS A 56 -18.35 -24.43 1.80
N THR A 57 -17.25 -24.32 2.52
CA THR A 57 -15.95 -24.91 2.10
C THR A 57 -15.12 -25.32 3.32
N ASN A 58 -14.30 -26.36 3.14
CA ASN A 58 -13.26 -26.75 4.10
C ASN A 58 -11.87 -26.20 3.73
N ALA A 59 -11.74 -25.56 2.57
CA ALA A 59 -10.45 -25.08 2.09
C ALA A 59 -10.55 -23.76 1.35
N ILE A 60 -9.59 -22.86 1.63
CA ILE A 60 -9.36 -21.61 0.91
C ILE A 60 -7.91 -21.58 0.48
N LEU A 61 -7.66 -21.42 -0.82
CA LEU A 61 -6.31 -21.40 -1.39
C LEU A 61 -5.97 -20.02 -1.92
N ASN A 62 -4.75 -19.59 -1.67
CA ASN A 62 -4.11 -18.45 -2.33
C ASN A 62 -2.86 -18.96 -3.05
N VAL A 63 -2.88 -18.97 -4.38
CA VAL A 63 -1.89 -19.62 -5.24
C VAL A 63 -1.01 -18.59 -5.90
N GLU A 64 0.30 -18.64 -5.58
CA GLU A 64 1.30 -17.78 -6.22
C GLU A 64 1.55 -18.24 -7.65
N VAL A 65 1.47 -17.30 -8.57
CA VAL A 65 1.84 -17.54 -9.97
C VAL A 65 3.32 -17.31 -10.13
N LEU A 66 4.02 -18.40 -10.43
CA LEU A 66 5.48 -18.35 -10.60
C LEU A 66 5.83 -17.56 -11.86
N LYS A 67 6.87 -16.72 -11.79
CA LYS A 67 7.40 -15.91 -12.92
C LYS A 67 7.73 -16.74 -14.17
N SER A 68 8.01 -18.05 -13.99
CA SER A 68 8.24 -19.01 -15.08
C SER A 68 6.95 -19.49 -15.77
N CYS A 69 5.80 -19.36 -15.12
CA CYS A 69 4.50 -19.66 -15.70
C CYS A 69 4.02 -18.40 -16.43
N SER A 70 4.56 -18.18 -17.61
CA SER A 70 4.34 -16.98 -18.40
C SER A 70 2.87 -16.58 -18.58
N ASP A 71 2.64 -15.33 -18.91
CA ASP A 71 1.38 -14.63 -19.21
C ASP A 71 0.28 -15.46 -19.91
N ARG A 72 0.63 -16.52 -20.65
CA ARG A 72 -0.33 -17.39 -21.33
C ARG A 72 -1.25 -18.18 -20.40
N LEU A 73 -0.76 -18.64 -19.23
CA LEU A 73 -1.60 -19.39 -18.27
C LEU A 73 -2.51 -18.48 -17.48
N LEU A 74 -2.05 -17.30 -17.13
CA LEU A 74 -2.86 -16.29 -16.42
C LEU A 74 -3.94 -15.68 -17.32
N HIS A 75 -3.59 -15.36 -18.56
CA HIS A 75 -4.53 -14.80 -19.53
C HIS A 75 -5.41 -15.86 -20.21
N GLY A 76 -4.97 -17.14 -20.23
CA GLY A 76 -5.67 -18.21 -20.89
C GLY A 76 -6.68 -18.94 -20.01
N ASN A 77 -6.28 -19.41 -18.84
CA ASN A 77 -7.17 -20.14 -17.93
C ASN A 77 -6.58 -20.23 -16.48
N PRO A 78 -6.74 -19.18 -15.66
CA PRO A 78 -6.25 -19.18 -14.27
C PRO A 78 -6.93 -20.25 -13.42
N GLU A 79 -8.12 -20.71 -13.79
CA GLU A 79 -8.85 -21.75 -13.08
C GLU A 79 -8.12 -23.09 -13.12
N LEU A 80 -7.58 -23.50 -14.26
CA LEU A 80 -6.79 -24.72 -14.37
C LEU A 80 -5.55 -24.69 -13.45
N TYR A 81 -4.90 -23.53 -13.33
CA TYR A 81 -3.74 -23.38 -12.46
C TYR A 81 -4.10 -23.53 -10.98
N ILE A 82 -5.24 -22.97 -10.57
CA ILE A 82 -5.78 -23.14 -9.22
C ILE A 82 -6.13 -24.62 -8.95
N MET A 83 -6.81 -25.28 -9.90
CA MET A 83 -7.22 -26.68 -9.79
C MET A 83 -6.02 -27.63 -9.66
N ASP A 84 -4.96 -27.43 -10.45
CA ASP A 84 -3.74 -28.22 -10.35
C ASP A 84 -3.01 -28.02 -9.03
N SER A 85 -3.03 -26.80 -8.50
CA SER A 85 -2.48 -26.51 -7.19
C SER A 85 -3.31 -27.16 -6.06
N ALA A 86 -4.63 -27.21 -6.18
CA ALA A 86 -5.53 -27.85 -5.23
C ALA A 86 -5.31 -29.36 -5.12
N LYS A 87 -4.99 -30.04 -6.23
CA LYS A 87 -4.65 -31.48 -6.25
C LYS A 87 -3.50 -31.83 -5.32
N LYS A 88 -2.53 -30.92 -5.13
CA LYS A 88 -1.39 -31.10 -4.21
C LYS A 88 -1.81 -31.23 -2.74
N PHE A 89 -3.02 -30.77 -2.41
CA PHE A 89 -3.65 -30.89 -1.10
C PHE A 89 -4.74 -31.96 -1.05
N GLY A 90 -4.91 -32.74 -2.12
CA GLY A 90 -5.99 -33.74 -2.23
C GLY A 90 -7.38 -33.13 -2.34
N LEU A 91 -7.48 -31.85 -2.73
CA LEU A 91 -8.74 -31.13 -2.91
C LEU A 91 -9.25 -31.34 -4.35
N ASN A 92 -10.54 -31.62 -4.50
CA ASN A 92 -11.16 -31.81 -5.80
C ASN A 92 -11.88 -30.53 -6.26
N GLU A 93 -13.14 -30.27 -5.82
CA GLU A 93 -13.93 -29.17 -6.36
C GLU A 93 -14.51 -28.20 -5.32
N SER A 94 -14.56 -28.59 -4.05
CA SER A 94 -15.22 -27.81 -2.98
C SER A 94 -14.26 -26.92 -2.20
N PHE A 95 -13.48 -26.10 -2.88
CA PHE A 95 -12.61 -25.10 -2.27
C PHE A 95 -12.80 -23.73 -2.90
N ILE A 96 -12.38 -22.68 -2.21
CA ILE A 96 -12.30 -21.31 -2.77
C ILE A 96 -10.86 -21.04 -3.16
N GLY A 97 -10.63 -20.49 -4.37
CA GLY A 97 -9.30 -20.26 -4.91
C GLY A 97 -9.06 -18.84 -5.38
N MET A 98 -7.94 -18.28 -4.93
CA MET A 98 -7.39 -17.01 -5.38
C MET A 98 -6.05 -17.25 -6.07
N VAL A 99 -5.69 -16.37 -6.99
CA VAL A 99 -4.35 -16.28 -7.56
C VAL A 99 -3.68 -15.00 -7.12
N THR A 100 -2.35 -15.01 -7.03
CA THR A 100 -1.57 -13.83 -6.66
C THR A 100 -0.23 -13.81 -7.38
N ALA A 101 0.20 -12.61 -7.79
CA ALA A 101 1.58 -12.37 -8.20
C ALA A 101 2.51 -12.13 -7.00
N ALA A 102 1.93 -11.96 -5.80
CA ALA A 102 2.69 -11.81 -4.57
C ALA A 102 3.31 -13.13 -4.13
N SER A 103 4.53 -13.09 -3.59
CA SER A 103 5.10 -14.28 -2.95
C SER A 103 4.28 -14.67 -1.73
N VAL A 104 3.68 -15.89 -1.78
CA VAL A 104 2.92 -16.41 -0.64
C VAL A 104 3.80 -16.70 0.57
N GLY A 105 5.11 -16.82 0.39
CA GLY A 105 6.08 -16.94 1.48
C GLY A 105 6.18 -15.70 2.37
N ASN A 106 5.82 -14.54 1.82
CA ASN A 106 5.83 -13.24 2.51
C ASN A 106 4.48 -12.89 3.17
N PHE A 107 3.56 -13.85 3.27
CA PHE A 107 2.28 -13.60 3.92
C PHE A 107 2.42 -13.03 5.33
N ALA A 108 1.41 -12.29 5.78
CA ALA A 108 1.26 -11.88 7.17
C ALA A 108 0.01 -12.55 7.77
N LEU A 109 0.12 -13.01 9.01
CA LEU A 109 -0.97 -13.56 9.79
C LEU A 109 -1.12 -12.75 11.07
N VAL A 110 -2.31 -12.21 11.31
CA VAL A 110 -2.65 -11.50 12.54
C VAL A 110 -3.93 -12.09 13.11
N SER A 111 -3.85 -12.52 14.37
CA SER A 111 -4.99 -13.07 15.09
C SER A 111 -5.28 -12.27 16.34
N LYS A 112 -6.56 -12.11 16.67
CA LYS A 112 -7.01 -11.51 17.93
C LYS A 112 -8.26 -12.23 18.44
N LYS A 113 -8.30 -12.46 19.76
CA LYS A 113 -9.42 -13.08 20.45
C LYS A 113 -9.92 -12.15 21.55
N GLU A 114 -11.24 -12.08 21.71
CA GLU A 114 -11.90 -11.32 22.75
C GLU A 114 -13.14 -12.07 23.25
N GLY A 115 -13.03 -12.67 24.44
CA GLY A 115 -14.01 -13.64 24.96
C GLY A 115 -14.02 -14.89 24.07
N GLU A 116 -15.18 -15.26 23.56
CA GLU A 116 -15.39 -16.42 22.68
C GLU A 116 -15.14 -16.06 21.20
N LEU A 117 -15.22 -14.78 20.84
CA LEU A 117 -15.03 -14.31 19.49
C LEU A 117 -13.54 -14.21 19.14
N ALA A 118 -13.13 -14.84 18.07
CA ALA A 118 -11.77 -14.72 17.54
C ALA A 118 -11.78 -14.43 16.04
N VAL A 119 -10.80 -13.66 15.60
CA VAL A 119 -10.57 -13.32 14.18
C VAL A 119 -9.12 -13.55 13.83
N SER A 120 -8.88 -14.21 12.72
CA SER A 120 -7.56 -14.34 12.10
C SER A 120 -7.62 -13.78 10.69
N ALA A 121 -6.75 -12.83 10.39
CA ALA A 121 -6.58 -12.25 9.05
C ALA A 121 -5.23 -12.67 8.47
N ILE A 122 -5.25 -13.18 7.26
CA ILE A 122 -4.07 -13.56 6.47
C ILE A 122 -4.04 -12.64 5.25
N ALA A 123 -2.91 -12.01 4.97
CA ALA A 123 -2.74 -11.16 3.81
C ALA A 123 -1.46 -11.49 3.05
N THR A 124 -1.53 -11.42 1.73
CA THR A 124 -0.36 -11.34 0.84
C THR A 124 -0.44 -10.05 0.04
N ALA A 125 0.70 -9.44 -0.22
CA ALA A 125 0.79 -8.24 -1.03
C ALA A 125 1.95 -8.38 -2.02
N SER A 126 1.78 -7.85 -3.21
CA SER A 126 2.84 -7.84 -4.22
C SER A 126 3.98 -6.94 -3.80
N ASP A 127 5.19 -7.34 -4.17
CA ASP A 127 6.37 -6.53 -4.02
C ASP A 127 6.40 -5.38 -5.06
N ASN A 128 7.15 -4.35 -4.71
CA ASN A 128 7.43 -3.22 -5.58
C ASN A 128 8.81 -3.37 -6.23
N GLU A 129 9.16 -4.52 -6.79
CA GLU A 129 10.40 -4.63 -7.54
C GLU A 129 10.46 -3.50 -8.60
N GLY A 130 11.29 -2.51 -8.35
CA GLY A 130 11.53 -1.40 -9.27
C GLY A 130 10.39 -0.38 -9.39
N ASN A 131 9.54 -0.18 -8.37
CA ASN A 131 8.36 0.73 -8.39
C ASN A 131 7.27 0.32 -9.39
N THR A 132 7.05 -0.96 -9.59
CA THR A 132 6.12 -1.49 -10.61
C THR A 132 4.80 -2.02 -10.08
N CYS A 133 4.57 -2.01 -8.76
CA CYS A 133 3.27 -2.42 -8.23
C CYS A 133 2.17 -1.46 -8.69
N ASN A 134 1.13 -2.00 -9.32
CA ASN A 134 0.03 -1.22 -9.86
C ASN A 134 -0.99 -0.87 -8.77
N TYR A 135 -0.53 -0.23 -7.69
CA TYR A 135 -1.44 0.38 -6.74
C TYR A 135 -2.28 1.46 -7.41
N SER A 136 -3.57 1.49 -7.11
CA SER A 136 -4.54 2.40 -7.68
C SER A 136 -5.47 2.95 -6.62
N GLU A 137 -6.17 4.02 -6.95
CA GLU A 137 -7.27 4.57 -6.15
C GLU A 137 -8.62 4.16 -6.74
N SER A 138 -9.61 3.88 -5.87
CA SER A 138 -10.92 3.39 -6.32
C SER A 138 -11.80 4.45 -6.99
N ALA A 139 -11.45 5.72 -6.87
CA ALA A 139 -12.19 6.83 -7.47
C ALA A 139 -11.37 7.59 -8.53
N GLY A 140 -10.26 6.99 -8.98
CA GLY A 140 -9.41 7.58 -10.01
C GLY A 140 -10.01 7.49 -11.41
N GLU A 141 -9.37 8.16 -12.35
CA GLU A 141 -9.72 8.08 -13.76
C GLU A 141 -9.63 6.64 -14.27
N PRO A 142 -10.46 6.28 -15.28
CA PRO A 142 -10.41 4.96 -15.88
C PRO A 142 -9.02 4.61 -16.39
N ILE A 143 -8.49 3.47 -15.97
CA ILE A 143 -7.16 3.01 -16.32
C ILE A 143 -7.25 1.95 -17.37
N VAL A 144 -6.57 2.18 -18.50
CA VAL A 144 -6.32 1.15 -19.50
C VAL A 144 -4.90 0.63 -19.25
N THR A 145 -4.78 -0.61 -18.79
CA THR A 145 -3.48 -1.24 -18.56
C THR A 145 -3.39 -2.54 -19.36
N GLU A 146 -2.27 -2.72 -20.04
CA GLU A 146 -1.95 -3.95 -20.76
C GLU A 146 -1.34 -5.01 -19.85
N LYS A 147 -0.84 -4.61 -18.67
CA LYS A 147 -0.20 -5.49 -17.70
C LYS A 147 -0.91 -5.42 -16.35
N ILE A 148 -1.39 -6.57 -15.91
CA ILE A 148 -1.94 -6.77 -14.57
C ILE A 148 -0.78 -7.18 -13.68
N GLU A 149 -0.23 -6.24 -12.92
CA GLU A 149 0.84 -6.48 -11.95
C GLU A 149 0.39 -6.00 -10.58
N GLY A 150 0.63 -6.82 -9.57
CA GLY A 150 0.30 -6.48 -8.20
C GLY A 150 -1.08 -6.96 -7.78
N THR A 151 -1.15 -7.48 -6.56
CA THR A 151 -2.39 -7.91 -5.92
C THR A 151 -2.25 -7.90 -4.40
N ILE A 152 -3.36 -7.65 -3.72
CA ILE A 152 -3.50 -7.85 -2.27
C ILE A 152 -4.62 -8.86 -2.06
N ASN A 153 -4.26 -10.09 -1.66
CA ASN A 153 -5.25 -11.09 -1.29
C ASN A 153 -5.39 -11.21 0.22
N ILE A 154 -6.63 -11.23 0.70
CA ILE A 154 -6.95 -11.22 2.12
C ILE A 154 -7.89 -12.37 2.42
N ILE A 155 -7.54 -13.21 3.42
CA ILE A 155 -8.39 -14.24 3.98
C ILE A 155 -8.67 -13.85 5.44
N VAL A 156 -9.93 -13.74 5.79
CA VAL A 156 -10.36 -13.51 7.17
C VAL A 156 -11.19 -14.70 7.65
N VAL A 157 -10.80 -15.29 8.78
CA VAL A 157 -11.55 -16.36 9.41
C VAL A 157 -12.06 -15.89 10.77
N ILE A 158 -13.36 -16.05 10.98
CA ILE A 158 -14.09 -15.62 12.18
C ILE A 158 -14.50 -16.86 12.95
N ASP A 159 -14.04 -16.98 14.19
CA ASP A 159 -14.61 -17.92 15.15
C ASP A 159 -15.82 -17.27 15.82
N GLY A 160 -16.96 -17.43 15.19
CA GLY A 160 -18.19 -16.74 15.55
C GLY A 160 -19.36 -17.20 14.66
N ASN A 161 -20.53 -16.63 14.89
CA ASN A 161 -21.78 -16.91 14.17
C ASN A 161 -22.41 -15.62 13.65
N PRO A 162 -21.78 -14.94 12.66
CA PRO A 162 -22.39 -13.80 12.00
C PRO A 162 -23.58 -14.23 11.12
N THR A 163 -24.63 -13.39 11.06
CA THR A 163 -25.68 -13.54 10.06
C THR A 163 -25.07 -13.36 8.64
N GLU A 164 -25.77 -13.83 7.60
CA GLU A 164 -25.31 -13.66 6.22
C GLU A 164 -25.04 -12.19 5.88
N SER A 165 -25.95 -11.27 6.29
CA SER A 165 -25.73 -9.84 6.06
C SER A 165 -24.55 -9.27 6.84
N CYS A 166 -24.31 -9.78 8.05
CA CYS A 166 -23.14 -9.43 8.86
C CYS A 166 -21.85 -9.94 8.22
N LEU A 167 -21.87 -11.15 7.65
CA LEU A 167 -20.73 -11.72 6.95
C LEU A 167 -20.41 -10.91 5.68
N VAL A 168 -21.41 -10.55 4.87
CA VAL A 168 -21.27 -9.65 3.72
C VAL A 168 -20.77 -8.27 4.15
N GLY A 169 -21.33 -7.71 5.25
CA GLY A 169 -20.89 -6.43 5.81
C GLY A 169 -19.43 -6.43 6.26
N SER A 170 -18.88 -7.60 6.62
CA SER A 170 -17.46 -7.73 6.98
C SER A 170 -16.52 -7.42 5.79
N LEU A 171 -16.96 -7.65 4.55
CA LEU A 171 -16.19 -7.27 3.35
C LEU A 171 -15.96 -5.75 3.29
N ILE A 172 -16.95 -4.96 3.72
CA ILE A 172 -16.83 -3.50 3.78
C ILE A 172 -15.72 -3.13 4.77
N THR A 173 -15.80 -3.61 6.00
CA THR A 173 -14.80 -3.33 7.05
C THR A 173 -13.39 -3.80 6.66
N ILE A 174 -13.27 -4.93 5.97
CA ILE A 174 -12.00 -5.44 5.45
C ILE A 174 -11.42 -4.49 4.40
N THR A 175 -12.26 -4.02 3.46
CA THR A 175 -11.83 -3.12 2.39
C THR A 175 -11.41 -1.77 2.95
N GLU A 176 -12.17 -1.22 3.90
CA GLU A 176 -11.81 0.02 4.63
C GLU A 176 -10.47 -0.15 5.38
N ALA A 177 -10.29 -1.26 6.07
CA ALA A 177 -9.06 -1.57 6.81
C ALA A 177 -7.84 -1.74 5.87
N LYS A 178 -8.04 -2.34 4.68
CA LYS A 178 -7.01 -2.41 3.64
C LYS A 178 -6.60 -1.00 3.17
N ALA A 179 -7.58 -0.17 2.82
CA ALA A 179 -7.31 1.21 2.38
C ALA A 179 -6.60 2.03 3.47
N ALA A 180 -7.04 1.91 4.72
CA ALA A 180 -6.39 2.56 5.86
C ALA A 180 -4.94 2.08 6.07
N ALA A 181 -4.64 0.79 5.83
CA ALA A 181 -3.28 0.26 5.90
C ALA A 181 -2.37 0.88 4.83
N LEU A 182 -2.86 1.01 3.59
CA LEU A 182 -2.12 1.63 2.49
C LEU A 182 -1.88 3.13 2.75
N SER A 183 -2.89 3.85 3.24
CA SER A 183 -2.78 5.27 3.61
C SER A 183 -1.75 5.47 4.74
N GLU A 184 -1.76 4.65 5.80
CA GLU A 184 -0.74 4.71 6.86
C GLU A 184 0.69 4.44 6.37
N LEU A 185 0.85 3.67 5.32
CA LEU A 185 2.13 3.41 4.67
C LEU A 185 2.48 4.45 3.61
N ASP A 186 1.61 5.45 3.39
CA ASP A 186 1.77 6.46 2.35
C ASP A 186 1.96 5.85 0.95
N ILE A 187 1.24 4.76 0.66
CA ILE A 187 1.26 4.12 -0.65
C ILE A 187 0.46 4.98 -1.64
N ARG A 188 1.04 5.21 -2.80
CA ARG A 188 0.44 6.07 -3.83
C ARG A 188 0.00 5.27 -5.04
N SER A 189 -1.07 5.74 -5.67
CA SER A 189 -1.50 5.26 -6.97
C SER A 189 -0.41 5.54 -8.01
N ARG A 190 -0.01 4.52 -8.74
CA ARG A 190 0.93 4.66 -9.85
C ARG A 190 0.41 5.59 -10.94
N TYR A 191 -0.89 5.71 -11.05
CA TYR A 191 -1.56 6.41 -12.15
C TYR A 191 -1.78 7.88 -11.85
N SER A 192 -2.27 8.20 -10.67
CA SER A 192 -2.60 9.58 -10.27
C SER A 192 -1.57 10.22 -9.33
N GLY A 193 -0.80 9.41 -8.59
CA GLY A 193 0.07 9.90 -7.51
C GLY A 193 -0.68 10.17 -6.20
N HIS A 194 -2.02 10.03 -6.17
CA HIS A 194 -2.86 10.15 -4.98
C HIS A 194 -2.76 8.90 -4.08
N GLU A 195 -3.44 8.91 -2.93
CA GLU A 195 -3.46 7.78 -2.02
C GLU A 195 -4.09 6.54 -2.66
N ALA A 196 -3.36 5.43 -2.64
CA ALA A 196 -3.86 4.17 -3.17
C ALA A 196 -4.84 3.51 -2.19
N THR A 197 -5.84 2.81 -2.72
CA THR A 197 -6.82 2.04 -1.94
C THR A 197 -6.71 0.54 -2.18
N GLY A 198 -5.94 0.11 -3.16
CA GLY A 198 -5.75 -1.28 -3.53
C GLY A 198 -4.96 -1.46 -4.82
N THR A 199 -5.15 -2.61 -5.45
CA THR A 199 -4.64 -2.92 -6.79
C THR A 199 -5.79 -3.36 -7.70
N ILE A 200 -5.51 -3.72 -8.96
CA ILE A 200 -6.55 -4.10 -9.93
C ILE A 200 -7.18 -5.46 -9.59
N THR A 201 -6.44 -6.38 -8.98
CA THR A 201 -6.81 -7.79 -8.83
C THR A 201 -6.99 -8.23 -7.39
N ASP A 202 -7.22 -7.31 -6.47
CA ASP A 202 -7.42 -7.63 -5.05
C ASP A 202 -8.59 -8.61 -4.85
N ALA A 203 -8.36 -9.61 -4.00
CA ALA A 203 -9.40 -10.56 -3.64
C ALA A 203 -9.52 -10.70 -2.11
N VAL A 204 -10.77 -10.88 -1.66
CA VAL A 204 -11.11 -11.07 -0.26
C VAL A 204 -11.96 -12.31 -0.09
N VAL A 205 -11.61 -13.12 0.90
CA VAL A 205 -12.42 -14.26 1.38
C VAL A 205 -12.69 -14.06 2.87
N VAL A 206 -13.95 -14.12 3.26
CA VAL A 206 -14.35 -14.15 4.66
C VAL A 206 -15.03 -15.47 4.93
N GLY A 207 -14.53 -16.21 5.94
CA GLY A 207 -15.12 -17.45 6.39
C GLY A 207 -15.48 -17.40 7.89
N GLU A 208 -16.54 -18.09 8.29
CA GLU A 208 -16.95 -18.18 9.69
C GLU A 208 -17.29 -19.63 10.10
N THR A 209 -17.21 -19.89 11.41
CA THR A 209 -17.33 -21.23 11.99
C THR A 209 -18.74 -21.59 12.43
N ASN A 210 -19.68 -20.68 12.39
CA ASN A 210 -21.04 -20.81 12.91
C ASN A 210 -21.08 -21.20 14.41
N ARG A 211 -20.13 -20.70 15.22
CA ARG A 211 -20.02 -20.99 16.65
C ARG A 211 -20.37 -19.78 17.51
N GLY A 212 -20.98 -20.05 18.67
CA GLY A 212 -21.31 -19.01 19.65
C GLY A 212 -22.58 -18.22 19.33
N PRO A 213 -22.80 -17.10 20.05
CA PRO A 213 -24.01 -16.28 19.89
C PRO A 213 -24.01 -15.59 18.50
N GLN A 214 -25.24 -15.35 18.03
CA GLN A 214 -25.42 -14.70 16.73
C GLN A 214 -24.91 -13.26 16.75
N LEU A 215 -24.17 -12.91 15.70
CA LEU A 215 -23.61 -11.57 15.44
C LEU A 215 -24.35 -10.93 14.27
N VAL A 216 -24.85 -9.72 14.49
CA VAL A 216 -25.72 -9.02 13.51
C VAL A 216 -24.97 -7.90 12.79
N TYR A 217 -23.93 -7.32 13.44
CA TYR A 217 -23.20 -6.16 12.93
C TYR A 217 -21.70 -6.44 12.83
N SER A 218 -21.10 -6.00 11.71
CA SER A 218 -19.65 -6.08 11.45
C SER A 218 -19.01 -4.73 11.14
N GLY A 219 -19.75 -3.64 11.26
CA GLY A 219 -19.20 -2.29 11.06
C GLY A 219 -18.17 -1.93 12.15
N PRO A 220 -17.31 -0.91 11.92
CA PRO A 220 -16.12 -0.61 12.73
C PRO A 220 -16.43 -0.27 14.20
N ALA A 221 -17.67 0.12 14.53
CA ALA A 221 -18.10 0.34 15.91
C ALA A 221 -18.62 -0.92 16.64
N SER A 222 -18.80 -2.04 15.93
CA SER A 222 -19.18 -3.32 16.54
C SER A 222 -17.94 -4.08 17.01
N LYS A 223 -18.14 -5.00 17.98
CA LYS A 223 -17.07 -5.85 18.50
C LYS A 223 -16.41 -6.68 17.38
N LEU A 224 -17.21 -7.32 16.53
CA LEU A 224 -16.71 -8.07 15.38
C LEU A 224 -15.95 -7.16 14.41
N GLY A 225 -16.54 -6.02 14.04
CA GLY A 225 -15.91 -5.08 13.11
C GLY A 225 -14.57 -4.53 13.61
N GLN A 226 -14.46 -4.26 14.92
CA GLN A 226 -13.19 -3.86 15.54
C GLN A 226 -12.11 -4.94 15.42
N LEU A 227 -12.46 -6.21 15.63
CA LEU A 227 -11.51 -7.32 15.49
C LEU A 227 -11.13 -7.54 14.02
N VAL A 228 -12.11 -7.56 13.13
CA VAL A 228 -11.90 -7.70 11.68
C VAL A 228 -11.02 -6.57 11.14
N GLY A 229 -11.39 -5.31 11.46
CA GLY A 229 -10.63 -4.14 11.02
C GLY A 229 -9.21 -4.13 11.56
N TYR A 230 -9.02 -4.40 12.85
CA TYR A 230 -7.69 -4.47 13.47
C TYR A 230 -6.80 -5.56 12.84
N CYS A 231 -7.31 -6.79 12.75
CA CYS A 231 -6.53 -7.91 12.21
C CYS A 231 -6.19 -7.68 10.74
N THR A 232 -7.15 -7.23 9.94
CA THR A 232 -6.97 -6.96 8.51
C THR A 232 -5.96 -5.83 8.29
N LYS A 233 -6.16 -4.67 8.93
CA LYS A 233 -5.26 -3.51 8.76
C LYS A 233 -3.83 -3.88 9.10
N LYS A 234 -3.63 -4.59 10.21
CA LYS A 234 -2.30 -5.01 10.64
C LYS A 234 -1.70 -6.06 9.71
N ALA A 235 -2.48 -7.06 9.27
CA ALA A 235 -2.01 -8.09 8.35
C ALA A 235 -1.61 -7.49 6.99
N VAL A 236 -2.44 -6.61 6.42
CA VAL A 236 -2.12 -5.94 5.15
C VAL A 236 -0.85 -5.09 5.29
N LYS A 237 -0.76 -4.29 6.36
CA LYS A 237 0.42 -3.47 6.63
C LYS A 237 1.70 -4.31 6.71
N GLU A 238 1.66 -5.42 7.47
CA GLU A 238 2.79 -6.33 7.59
C GLU A 238 3.11 -7.04 6.27
N ALA A 239 2.10 -7.47 5.49
CA ALA A 239 2.31 -8.12 4.20
C ALA A 239 2.98 -7.17 3.19
N VAL A 240 2.50 -5.93 3.09
CA VAL A 240 3.12 -4.90 2.24
C VAL A 240 4.56 -4.61 2.66
N MET A 241 4.83 -4.54 3.98
CA MET A 241 6.18 -4.32 4.49
C MET A 241 7.13 -5.50 4.24
N ARG A 242 6.63 -6.75 4.25
CA ARG A 242 7.43 -7.94 3.94
C ARG A 242 7.69 -8.11 2.45
N ALA A 243 6.71 -7.74 1.62
CA ALA A 243 6.83 -7.81 0.17
C ALA A 243 7.91 -6.86 -0.35
N ALA A 244 7.94 -5.65 0.17
CA ALA A 244 9.01 -4.72 -0.11
C ALA A 244 10.12 -4.93 0.93
N GLU A 245 11.18 -5.66 0.62
CA GLU A 245 12.30 -5.97 1.53
C GLU A 245 12.80 -4.78 2.37
N CYS A 246 12.36 -3.57 2.06
CA CYS A 246 12.74 -2.34 2.73
C CYS A 246 11.66 -1.23 2.74
N MET A 247 10.38 -1.54 2.96
CA MET A 247 9.34 -0.48 3.04
C MET A 247 9.55 0.51 4.21
N SER A 248 10.20 0.07 5.29
CA SER A 248 10.60 0.97 6.38
C SER A 248 11.66 2.00 5.97
N CYS A 249 12.30 1.79 4.83
CA CYS A 249 13.38 2.60 4.29
C CYS A 249 13.06 3.18 2.90
N ARG A 250 11.78 3.27 2.52
CA ARG A 250 11.42 3.92 1.26
C ARG A 250 12.01 5.33 1.24
N SER A 251 12.98 5.55 0.33
CA SER A 251 13.69 6.82 0.26
C SER A 251 12.73 7.96 -0.09
N ILE A 252 13.08 9.17 0.33
CA ILE A 252 12.36 10.38 -0.07
C ILE A 252 12.22 10.43 -1.60
N ILE A 253 13.25 10.03 -2.34
CA ILE A 253 13.25 10.03 -3.81
C ILE A 253 12.18 9.08 -4.38
N ALA A 254 12.03 7.89 -3.81
CA ALA A 254 10.97 6.96 -4.20
C ALA A 254 9.58 7.55 -3.94
N ARG A 255 9.37 8.15 -2.77
CA ARG A 255 8.10 8.79 -2.39
C ARG A 255 7.75 9.99 -3.27
N LEU A 256 8.75 10.75 -3.72
CA LEU A 256 8.57 11.85 -4.68
C LEU A 256 8.18 11.31 -6.07
N LYS A 257 8.87 10.26 -6.52
CA LYS A 257 8.57 9.62 -7.80
C LYS A 257 7.15 9.04 -7.84
N GLU A 258 6.69 8.41 -6.75
CA GLU A 258 5.33 7.89 -6.60
C GLU A 258 4.26 9.00 -6.70
N ARG A 259 4.59 10.23 -6.33
CA ARG A 259 3.74 11.43 -6.46
C ARG A 259 3.90 12.15 -7.79
N HIS A 260 4.58 11.55 -8.74
CA HIS A 260 4.87 12.13 -10.06
C HIS A 260 5.76 13.38 -10.03
N PHE A 261 6.58 13.52 -8.97
CA PHE A 261 7.61 14.55 -8.85
C PHE A 261 9.02 13.94 -8.77
N PRO A 262 9.48 13.21 -9.80
CA PRO A 262 10.86 12.73 -9.84
C PRO A 262 11.84 13.91 -9.90
N ILE A 263 13.06 13.70 -9.41
CA ILE A 263 14.07 14.77 -9.31
C ILE A 263 14.32 15.42 -10.68
N GLU A 264 14.38 14.63 -11.74
CA GLU A 264 14.63 15.08 -13.11
C GLU A 264 13.56 16.09 -13.58
N LYS A 265 12.30 15.85 -13.20
CA LYS A 265 11.18 16.77 -13.49
C LYS A 265 11.31 18.06 -12.67
N MET A 266 11.59 17.95 -11.38
CA MET A 266 11.75 19.12 -10.50
C MET A 266 12.92 19.99 -10.94
N ALA A 267 14.06 19.40 -11.24
CA ALA A 267 15.24 20.11 -11.75
C ALA A 267 14.98 20.77 -13.11
N SER A 268 14.32 20.06 -14.03
CA SER A 268 13.92 20.60 -15.33
C SER A 268 12.98 21.79 -15.20
N GLU A 269 12.04 21.76 -14.27
CA GLU A 269 11.15 22.90 -14.03
C GLU A 269 11.90 24.08 -13.40
N LEU A 270 12.75 23.82 -12.39
CA LEU A 270 13.53 24.87 -11.74
C LEU A 270 14.55 25.54 -12.67
N SER A 271 15.15 24.81 -13.62
CA SER A 271 16.10 25.38 -14.60
C SER A 271 15.45 26.40 -15.53
N LYS A 272 14.11 26.41 -15.66
CA LYS A 272 13.37 27.44 -16.41
C LYS A 272 13.31 28.79 -15.67
N ASN A 273 13.68 28.80 -14.40
CA ASN A 273 13.74 30.04 -13.61
C ASN A 273 15.01 30.82 -13.98
N GLY A 274 14.86 31.87 -14.79
CA GLY A 274 15.97 32.70 -15.25
C GLY A 274 16.79 33.36 -14.13
N ASP A 275 16.22 33.58 -12.95
CA ASP A 275 16.93 34.16 -11.82
C ASP A 275 17.92 33.19 -11.15
N LEU A 276 17.74 31.87 -11.33
CA LEU A 276 18.63 30.87 -10.77
C LEU A 276 19.90 30.73 -11.59
N ASN A 277 19.79 30.83 -12.93
CA ASN A 277 20.87 30.67 -13.88
C ASN A 277 21.74 29.43 -13.61
N ILE A 278 21.11 28.29 -13.30
CA ILE A 278 21.75 27.02 -12.98
C ILE A 278 21.23 25.99 -13.97
N ASP A 279 22.14 25.20 -14.55
CA ASP A 279 21.78 24.14 -15.48
C ASP A 279 21.04 22.99 -14.78
N LYS A 280 20.31 22.21 -15.58
CA LYS A 280 19.45 21.12 -15.09
C LYS A 280 20.26 20.03 -14.38
N GLU A 281 21.41 19.64 -14.92
CA GLU A 281 22.26 18.57 -14.42
C GLU A 281 22.82 18.93 -13.03
N THR A 282 23.23 20.15 -12.84
CA THR A 282 23.66 20.69 -11.53
C THR A 282 22.52 20.67 -10.52
N LEU A 283 21.31 21.06 -10.95
CA LEU A 283 20.11 21.02 -10.08
C LEU A 283 19.72 19.58 -9.71
N GLU A 284 19.77 18.64 -10.65
CA GLU A 284 19.51 17.21 -10.38
C GLU A 284 20.47 16.65 -9.33
N SER A 285 21.76 16.86 -9.53
CA SER A 285 22.80 16.40 -8.61
C SER A 285 22.64 17.02 -7.21
N TYR A 286 22.37 18.32 -7.14
CA TYR A 286 22.14 19.01 -5.88
C TYR A 286 20.90 18.48 -5.15
N LEU A 287 19.76 18.36 -5.83
CA LEU A 287 18.52 17.89 -5.24
C LEU A 287 18.64 16.44 -4.75
N ASP A 288 19.21 15.55 -5.56
CA ASP A 288 19.39 14.14 -5.17
C ASP A 288 20.27 14.04 -3.91
N LYS A 289 21.43 14.70 -3.91
CA LYS A 289 22.34 14.71 -2.76
C LYS A 289 21.71 15.32 -1.52
N THR A 290 21.02 16.47 -1.66
CA THR A 290 20.41 17.18 -0.54
C THR A 290 19.27 16.38 0.06
N LEU A 291 18.33 15.91 -0.76
CA LEU A 291 17.16 15.18 -0.27
C LEU A 291 17.50 13.82 0.35
N ARG A 292 18.61 13.20 -0.05
CA ARG A 292 19.07 11.95 0.58
C ARG A 292 19.77 12.16 1.91
N ASN A 293 20.48 13.28 2.08
CA ASN A 293 21.40 13.46 3.19
C ASN A 293 20.94 14.52 4.21
N ASP A 294 20.01 15.37 3.85
CA ASP A 294 19.45 16.40 4.73
C ASP A 294 17.99 16.07 5.10
N PRO A 295 17.73 15.53 6.31
CA PRO A 295 16.39 15.19 6.74
C PRO A 295 15.46 16.42 6.90
N VAL A 296 16.03 17.61 7.13
CA VAL A 296 15.23 18.85 7.24
C VAL A 296 14.75 19.26 5.86
N ALA A 297 15.61 19.28 4.86
CA ALA A 297 15.24 19.55 3.48
C ALA A 297 14.21 18.53 2.95
N ALA A 298 14.44 17.24 3.22
CA ALA A 298 13.51 16.18 2.86
C ALA A 298 12.12 16.36 3.50
N SER A 299 12.10 16.69 4.80
CA SER A 299 10.84 16.95 5.52
C SER A 299 10.13 18.21 5.00
N ALA A 300 10.87 19.25 4.67
CA ALA A 300 10.32 20.48 4.09
C ALA A 300 9.62 20.21 2.76
N VAL A 301 10.26 19.45 1.88
CA VAL A 301 9.70 19.08 0.57
C VAL A 301 8.44 18.23 0.73
N MET A 302 8.44 17.26 1.65
CA MET A 302 7.24 16.45 1.91
C MET A 302 6.09 17.26 2.52
N ALA A 303 6.39 18.19 3.41
CA ALA A 303 5.39 19.10 3.99
C ALA A 303 4.80 20.04 2.91
N ALA A 304 5.64 20.56 2.01
CA ALA A 304 5.18 21.36 0.89
C ALA A 304 4.21 20.61 -0.03
N LEU A 305 4.57 19.34 -0.40
CA LEU A 305 3.69 18.50 -1.18
C LEU A 305 2.36 18.21 -0.48
N LYS A 306 2.38 17.97 0.83
CA LYS A 306 1.15 17.78 1.60
C LYS A 306 0.27 19.04 1.57
N MET A 307 0.86 20.23 1.67
CA MET A 307 0.12 21.48 1.55
C MET A 307 -0.48 21.65 0.15
N ASP A 308 0.27 21.32 -0.89
CA ASP A 308 -0.22 21.35 -2.27
C ASP A 308 -1.38 20.37 -2.50
N GLU A 309 -1.28 19.13 -1.97
CA GLU A 309 -2.37 18.15 -1.97
C GLU A 309 -3.62 18.67 -1.24
N ASP A 310 -3.45 19.38 -0.11
CA ASP A 310 -4.54 19.95 0.66
C ASP A 310 -5.21 21.12 -0.06
N VAL A 311 -4.45 21.91 -0.80
CA VAL A 311 -5.01 22.96 -1.69
C VAL A 311 -5.87 22.29 -2.79
N GLU A 312 -5.32 21.26 -3.44
CA GLU A 312 -6.03 20.55 -4.51
C GLU A 312 -7.35 19.92 -4.02
N LYS A 313 -7.33 19.35 -2.83
CA LYS A 313 -8.51 18.74 -2.18
C LYS A 313 -9.48 19.76 -1.58
N GLY A 314 -9.17 21.06 -1.63
CA GLY A 314 -9.98 22.11 -1.00
C GLY A 314 -10.00 22.05 0.53
N LEU A 315 -8.99 21.44 1.16
CA LEU A 315 -8.88 21.31 2.62
C LEU A 315 -8.23 22.54 3.28
N ILE A 316 -7.61 23.42 2.50
CA ILE A 316 -7.07 24.67 3.01
C ILE A 316 -8.20 25.71 3.02
N PRO A 317 -8.56 26.26 4.19
CA PRO A 317 -9.65 27.22 4.29
C PRO A 317 -9.37 28.48 3.47
N PRO A 318 -10.40 29.09 2.84
CA PRO A 318 -10.26 30.34 2.10
C PRO A 318 -9.70 31.48 2.95
N GLU A 319 -9.90 31.43 4.28
CA GLU A 319 -9.44 32.43 5.24
C GLU A 319 -7.91 32.49 5.37
N LEU A 320 -7.19 31.43 4.93
CA LEU A 320 -5.72 31.46 4.87
C LEU A 320 -5.17 32.40 3.79
N GLY A 321 -6.06 33.05 3.03
CA GLY A 321 -5.72 34.13 2.10
C GLY A 321 -5.15 33.61 0.77
N ASN A 322 -4.40 34.49 0.10
CA ASN A 322 -3.82 34.16 -1.20
C ASN A 322 -2.79 33.04 -1.08
N ILE A 323 -3.05 31.90 -1.72
CA ILE A 323 -2.17 30.71 -1.75
C ILE A 323 -0.74 31.10 -2.16
N LYS A 324 -0.57 32.03 -3.11
CA LYS A 324 0.74 32.52 -3.56
C LYS A 324 1.51 33.19 -2.40
N GLU A 325 0.84 33.98 -1.59
CA GLU A 325 1.46 34.64 -0.43
C GLU A 325 1.74 33.63 0.70
N THR A 326 0.81 32.74 0.97
CA THR A 326 0.95 31.70 2.00
C THR A 326 2.10 30.75 1.65
N SER A 327 2.22 30.30 0.40
CA SER A 327 3.31 29.43 -0.04
C SER A 327 4.68 30.15 0.04
N LYS A 328 4.74 31.45 -0.24
CA LYS A 328 5.95 32.26 -0.07
C LYS A 328 6.40 32.28 1.40
N LYS A 329 5.49 32.61 2.32
CA LYS A 329 5.75 32.58 3.77
C LYS A 329 6.18 31.20 4.25
N PHE A 330 5.56 30.13 3.73
CA PHE A 330 5.94 28.75 4.04
C PHE A 330 7.37 28.45 3.59
N GLY A 331 7.75 28.83 2.38
CA GLY A 331 9.13 28.70 1.90
C GLY A 331 10.16 29.46 2.74
N GLU A 332 9.77 30.61 3.30
CA GLU A 332 10.65 31.43 4.14
C GLU A 332 11.00 30.77 5.49
N ILE A 333 10.16 29.87 6.01
CA ILE A 333 10.43 29.11 7.25
C ILE A 333 11.72 28.27 7.13
N PHE A 334 12.04 27.83 5.92
CA PHE A 334 13.20 26.98 5.65
C PHE A 334 14.48 27.74 5.29
N ARG A 335 14.50 29.07 5.51
CA ARG A 335 15.75 29.84 5.40
C ARG A 335 16.67 29.56 6.58
N PRO A 336 17.97 29.35 6.35
CA PRO A 336 18.94 29.28 7.44
C PRO A 336 18.95 30.59 8.23
N TYR A 337 19.03 30.48 9.55
CA TYR A 337 19.07 31.62 10.48
C TYR A 337 20.26 32.59 10.27
N GLN A 338 21.22 32.26 9.40
CA GLN A 338 22.50 32.97 9.27
C GLN A 338 22.76 33.71 7.97
N THR A 339 21.81 33.75 7.05
CA THR A 339 22.02 34.55 5.82
C THR A 339 21.38 35.93 5.98
N SER A 340 22.27 36.93 6.03
CA SER A 340 21.94 38.35 5.94
C SER A 340 20.88 38.65 4.85
N SER A 341 20.03 39.57 5.15
CA SER A 341 18.88 40.10 4.38
C SER A 341 19.11 40.43 2.91
N ALA A 342 19.35 39.42 2.07
CA ALA A 342 19.03 39.58 0.67
C ALA A 342 17.52 39.37 0.53
N ALA A 343 16.81 40.46 0.42
CA ALA A 343 15.39 40.46 0.08
C ALA A 343 15.20 39.59 -1.15
N LEU A 344 14.33 38.59 -1.05
CA LEU A 344 13.82 37.93 -2.27
C LEU A 344 13.16 39.07 -3.06
N THR A 345 13.81 39.50 -4.11
CA THR A 345 13.16 40.32 -5.13
C THR A 345 11.90 39.58 -5.54
N ASP A 346 10.76 40.27 -5.56
CA ASP A 346 9.50 39.79 -6.12
C ASP A 346 9.78 39.44 -7.59
N SER A 347 10.24 38.23 -7.87
CA SER A 347 10.60 37.86 -9.20
C SER A 347 9.42 37.21 -9.91
N THR A 348 8.97 37.84 -10.97
CA THR A 348 8.04 37.32 -11.97
C THR A 348 8.59 36.02 -12.62
N SER A 349 9.86 35.69 -12.42
CA SER A 349 10.53 34.49 -12.98
C SER A 349 10.02 33.15 -12.45
N LEU A 350 9.39 33.13 -11.27
CA LEU A 350 8.75 31.90 -10.72
C LEU A 350 7.49 31.50 -11.49
N ASP A 351 6.88 32.39 -12.24
CA ASP A 351 5.67 32.07 -13.02
C ASP A 351 5.97 31.11 -14.19
N THR A 352 7.22 31.01 -14.62
CA THR A 352 7.67 30.06 -15.67
C THR A 352 7.84 28.63 -15.17
N VAL A 353 7.93 28.41 -13.87
CA VAL A 353 8.14 27.10 -13.25
C VAL A 353 6.79 26.40 -13.02
N ASN A 354 6.58 25.28 -13.71
CA ASN A 354 5.33 24.50 -13.60
C ASN A 354 5.44 23.44 -12.50
N LEU A 355 5.49 23.91 -11.24
CA LEU A 355 5.42 23.09 -10.03
C LEU A 355 4.31 23.61 -9.12
N PRO A 356 3.73 22.78 -8.25
CA PRO A 356 2.75 23.20 -7.25
C PRO A 356 3.30 24.32 -6.36
N PRO A 357 2.46 25.22 -5.86
CA PRO A 357 2.90 26.48 -5.23
C PRO A 357 3.85 26.31 -4.05
N PHE A 358 3.54 25.43 -3.11
CA PHE A 358 4.37 25.20 -1.91
C PHE A 358 5.67 24.49 -2.25
N LEU A 359 5.60 23.42 -3.05
CA LEU A 359 6.78 22.70 -3.54
C LEU A 359 7.74 23.64 -4.28
N LYS A 360 7.22 24.46 -5.17
CA LYS A 360 7.98 25.48 -5.91
C LYS A 360 8.76 26.41 -4.98
N GLN A 361 8.11 26.97 -3.97
CA GLN A 361 8.73 27.90 -3.04
C GLN A 361 9.81 27.25 -2.19
N VAL A 362 9.55 26.05 -1.66
CA VAL A 362 10.54 25.32 -0.85
C VAL A 362 11.77 24.94 -1.67
N LEU A 363 11.59 24.37 -2.85
CA LEU A 363 12.70 24.00 -3.73
C LEU A 363 13.52 25.20 -4.16
N THR A 364 12.86 26.31 -4.53
CA THR A 364 13.54 27.55 -4.90
C THR A 364 14.36 28.11 -3.74
N THR A 365 13.81 28.07 -2.52
CA THR A 365 14.50 28.51 -1.31
C THR A 365 15.74 27.66 -1.04
N LEU A 366 15.63 26.32 -1.12
CA LEU A 366 16.74 25.40 -0.92
C LEU A 366 17.86 25.66 -1.92
N VAL A 367 17.52 25.83 -3.20
CA VAL A 367 18.50 26.09 -4.28
C VAL A 367 19.15 27.47 -4.08
N LYS A 368 18.38 28.52 -3.84
CA LYS A 368 18.93 29.88 -3.60
C LYS A 368 19.89 29.88 -2.42
N ASN A 369 19.54 29.21 -1.32
CA ASN A 369 20.42 29.14 -0.14
C ASN A 369 21.77 28.46 -0.44
N ALA A 370 21.76 27.43 -1.28
CA ALA A 370 23.00 26.72 -1.64
C ALA A 370 23.90 27.51 -2.57
N PHE A 371 23.34 28.15 -3.59
CA PHE A 371 24.12 28.78 -4.66
C PHE A 371 24.40 30.27 -4.44
N SER A 372 23.59 30.98 -3.62
CA SER A 372 23.88 32.38 -3.25
C SER A 372 25.03 32.54 -2.26
N ALA A 373 25.38 31.50 -1.52
CA ALA A 373 26.42 31.54 -0.48
C ALA A 373 27.84 31.30 -1.00
N GLY A 374 28.07 31.22 -2.31
CA GLY A 374 29.41 31.00 -2.88
C GLY A 374 30.06 29.67 -2.52
N LYS A 375 29.32 28.70 -1.96
CA LYS A 375 29.83 27.37 -1.56
C LYS A 375 29.88 26.38 -2.75
N THR A 376 30.56 26.76 -3.82
CA THR A 376 30.81 25.86 -4.98
C THR A 376 31.91 24.85 -4.72
N GLU A 377 32.59 24.86 -3.59
CA GLU A 377 33.78 24.02 -3.34
C GLU A 377 33.52 22.56 -2.91
N ASN A 378 32.28 22.16 -2.62
CA ASN A 378 31.98 20.80 -2.13
C ASN A 378 31.09 19.94 -3.04
N LEU A 379 31.00 20.26 -4.34
CA LEU A 379 30.18 19.52 -5.32
C LEU A 379 31.03 18.69 -6.31
N LYS A 380 32.29 18.44 -6.02
CA LYS A 380 33.12 17.47 -6.78
C LYS A 380 33.26 16.16 -6.04
#